data_39d8cd19cc2b3c2e4e019ddd6976c4da
#
_entry.id   39d8cd19cc2b3c2e4e019ddd6976c4da
#
_cell.length_a   1.000
_cell.length_b   1.000
_cell.length_c   1.000
_cell.angle_alpha   90.00
_cell.angle_beta   90.00
_cell.angle_gamma   90.00
#
_symmetry.space_group_name_H-M   'P 1'
#
loop_
_entity.id
_entity.type
_entity.pdbx_description
1 polymer ?
#
loop_
_entity_poly.entity_id
_entity_poly.type
_entity_poly.pdbx_seq_one_letter_code
_entity_poly.pdbx_strand_id
1 'polypeptide(L)'
;MNLIYRIVILLIGCILLSCDSTNKNKRKSNLQEDKMITAKDILGNSKYKAISYGGYRHNSRDKQPTIAQLKQDLKILSAMGIKVLRTYNVRLPHAANVLEAIKELKAENEKFEMYVMLGAWIDCKNAWTDNPINHNEESDKNDEEIDRAVELANKYPDIVKIIAVGNEAMVKWAAAYYVEPHIILKWVKHLQNLKDEGKISKDLWITSSDNFASWGGGDPVYHTSELNELINEVDYLSIHTYPMHDTHYNPVFWGILPKEKKLSNRKKIDKAMNRALSYAVSQYDSVVNYMKSIGVKKPIHIGETGWASFSDGHYSEVGSKATDEYKQALYFDKIKKWSHKNKISCFYFEAFDEPWKDDQNPDGSENYFGLFTVKGNAKYALWDEVDQEVFKGLKRGKNKISKTYNGNLKDLLLDVSIPDVKKDITPNH
;
A
#
# COMPACT_ATOMS: atom_id res chain seq x y z
N MET A 1 -75.40 -49.69 11.59
CA MET A 1 -74.05 -50.25 11.78
C MET A 1 -73.19 -49.14 12.30
N ASN A 2 -73.17 -49.06 13.27
CA ASN A 2 -72.94 -49.07 14.73
C ASN A 2 -71.81 -48.13 15.15
N LEU A 3 -72.25 -47.18 15.87
CA LEU A 3 -71.44 -46.10 16.56
C LEU A 3 -70.24 -46.67 17.34
N ILE A 4 -70.31 -47.92 17.75
CA ILE A 4 -69.30 -48.61 18.56
C ILE A 4 -68.02 -48.92 17.72
N TYR A 5 -68.14 -49.15 16.41
CA TYR A 5 -66.98 -49.41 15.55
C TYR A 5 -66.16 -48.15 15.22
N ARG A 6 -66.75 -46.97 15.30
CA ARG A 6 -66.00 -45.70 15.06
C ARG A 6 -65.21 -45.26 16.29
N ILE A 7 -65.61 -45.66 17.48
CA ILE A 7 -64.92 -45.33 18.73
C ILE A 7 -63.69 -46.21 18.93
N VAL A 8 -63.73 -47.48 18.54
CA VAL A 8 -62.57 -48.40 18.63
C VAL A 8 -61.45 -48.02 17.66
N ILE A 9 -61.76 -47.50 16.47
CA ILE A 9 -60.77 -47.05 15.49
C ILE A 9 -60.09 -45.74 15.93
N LEU A 10 -60.79 -44.86 16.66
CA LEU A 10 -60.25 -43.62 17.22
C LEU A 10 -59.34 -43.87 18.44
N LEU A 11 -59.56 -44.92 19.21
CA LEU A 11 -58.75 -45.31 20.36
C LEU A 11 -57.44 -46.05 19.97
N ILE A 12 -57.47 -46.80 18.86
CA ILE A 12 -56.26 -47.47 18.33
C ILE A 12 -55.34 -46.45 17.62
N GLY A 13 -55.89 -45.37 17.04
CA GLY A 13 -55.10 -44.29 16.43
C GLY A 13 -54.35 -43.44 17.44
N CYS A 14 -54.80 -43.34 18.71
CA CYS A 14 -54.14 -42.57 19.76
C CYS A 14 -53.04 -43.31 20.53
N ILE A 15 -52.93 -44.64 20.40
CA ILE A 15 -51.94 -45.45 21.09
C ILE A 15 -50.65 -45.64 20.24
N LEU A 16 -50.67 -45.31 18.93
CA LEU A 16 -49.50 -45.39 18.07
C LEU A 16 -48.77 -44.05 17.90
N LEU A 17 -49.18 -43.01 18.60
CA LEU A 17 -48.52 -41.68 18.57
C LEU A 17 -47.76 -41.35 19.87
N SER A 18 -47.51 -42.32 20.74
CA SER A 18 -46.86 -42.12 22.02
C SER A 18 -45.58 -42.93 22.21
N CYS A 19 -44.73 -43.01 21.21
CA CYS A 19 -43.35 -43.45 21.37
C CYS A 19 -42.52 -43.01 20.15
N ASP A 20 -42.08 -41.79 20.17
CA ASP A 20 -40.72 -41.39 19.76
C ASP A 20 -40.52 -39.88 19.88
N SER A 21 -40.49 -39.37 21.10
CA SER A 21 -39.99 -38.04 21.39
C SER A 21 -38.61 -38.11 22.02
N THR A 22 -37.67 -38.75 21.38
CA THR A 22 -36.28 -38.37 21.51
C THR A 22 -36.06 -37.17 20.61
N ASN A 23 -36.39 -36.03 21.18
CA ASN A 23 -36.13 -34.70 20.65
C ASN A 23 -34.60 -34.51 20.59
N LYS A 24 -33.94 -35.11 19.57
CA LYS A 24 -32.64 -34.63 19.10
C LYS A 24 -32.90 -33.31 18.41
N ASN A 25 -33.04 -32.25 19.23
CA ASN A 25 -32.69 -30.93 18.82
C ASN A 25 -31.22 -30.98 18.36
N LYS A 26 -30.98 -31.45 17.16
CA LYS A 26 -29.82 -30.99 16.37
C LYS A 26 -30.09 -29.51 16.13
N ARG A 27 -29.73 -28.67 17.15
CA ARG A 27 -29.21 -27.36 16.84
C ARG A 27 -28.09 -27.65 15.83
N LYS A 28 -28.39 -27.52 14.54
CA LYS A 28 -27.40 -27.13 13.57
C LYS A 28 -26.88 -25.80 14.12
N SER A 29 -25.83 -25.86 14.90
CA SER A 29 -24.95 -24.72 15.06
C SER A 29 -24.51 -24.45 13.64
N ASN A 30 -25.16 -23.49 12.99
CA ASN A 30 -24.52 -22.76 11.92
C ASN A 30 -23.35 -22.00 12.58
N LEU A 31 -22.33 -22.74 12.95
CA LEU A 31 -20.98 -22.25 12.94
C LEU A 31 -20.71 -22.01 11.45
N GLN A 32 -21.14 -20.86 10.96
CA GLN A 32 -20.52 -20.23 9.85
C GLN A 32 -19.06 -20.16 10.31
N GLU A 33 -18.21 -21.07 9.87
CA GLU A 33 -16.75 -20.90 9.97
C GLU A 33 -16.52 -19.53 9.38
N ASP A 34 -16.13 -18.56 10.22
CA ASP A 34 -15.78 -17.23 9.77
C ASP A 34 -14.63 -17.41 8.77
N LYS A 35 -14.98 -17.40 7.49
CA LYS A 35 -14.04 -17.62 6.40
C LYS A 35 -12.93 -16.58 6.54
N MET A 36 -11.73 -17.02 6.84
CA MET A 36 -10.58 -16.13 6.98
C MET A 36 -10.40 -15.34 5.68
N ILE A 37 -10.36 -14.02 5.79
CA ILE A 37 -10.12 -13.12 4.65
C ILE A 37 -8.74 -13.38 4.08
N THR A 38 -8.65 -13.54 2.77
CA THR A 38 -7.40 -13.83 2.04
C THR A 38 -6.89 -12.60 1.28
N ALA A 39 -5.64 -12.64 0.79
CA ALA A 39 -5.11 -11.61 -0.09
C ALA A 39 -5.98 -11.43 -1.35
N LYS A 40 -6.52 -12.51 -1.89
CA LYS A 40 -7.44 -12.51 -3.05
C LYS A 40 -8.75 -11.77 -2.78
N ASP A 41 -9.27 -11.84 -1.56
CA ASP A 41 -10.50 -11.13 -1.18
C ASP A 41 -10.25 -9.62 -1.01
N ILE A 42 -9.00 -9.23 -0.67
CA ILE A 42 -8.57 -7.88 -0.37
C ILE A 42 -8.15 -7.13 -1.64
N LEU A 43 -7.20 -7.70 -2.41
CA LEU A 43 -6.59 -7.00 -3.52
C LEU A 43 -7.58 -6.79 -4.68
N GLY A 44 -7.62 -5.55 -5.18
CA GLY A 44 -8.59 -5.12 -6.20
C GLY A 44 -10.00 -4.86 -5.67
N ASN A 45 -10.25 -5.02 -4.38
CA ASN A 45 -11.54 -4.79 -3.74
C ASN A 45 -11.56 -3.39 -3.08
N SER A 46 -12.41 -2.52 -3.57
CA SER A 46 -12.54 -1.13 -3.12
C SER A 46 -12.93 -0.94 -1.65
N LYS A 47 -13.46 -1.98 -1.00
CA LYS A 47 -13.76 -1.98 0.43
C LYS A 47 -12.49 -2.03 1.29
N TYR A 48 -11.35 -2.43 0.71
CA TYR A 48 -10.06 -2.58 1.35
C TYR A 48 -9.09 -1.53 0.82
N LYS A 49 -9.30 -0.27 1.24
CA LYS A 49 -8.39 0.82 0.88
C LYS A 49 -7.02 0.57 1.50
N ALA A 50 -5.97 0.85 0.73
CA ALA A 50 -4.59 0.58 1.13
C ALA A 50 -3.77 1.86 1.23
N ILE A 51 -2.72 1.83 2.10
CA ILE A 51 -1.80 2.94 2.28
C ILE A 51 -0.43 2.43 2.76
N SER A 52 0.63 3.10 2.37
CA SER A 52 1.96 2.90 2.93
C SER A 52 2.08 3.57 4.30
N TYR A 53 2.72 2.88 5.26
CA TYR A 53 2.74 3.32 6.64
C TYR A 53 4.06 3.01 7.35
N GLY A 54 4.73 4.04 7.83
CA GLY A 54 5.86 3.97 8.75
C GLY A 54 5.50 4.48 10.14
N GLY A 55 4.81 5.62 10.24
CA GLY A 55 4.33 6.18 11.50
C GLY A 55 5.42 6.81 12.36
N TYR A 56 6.64 6.95 11.85
CA TYR A 56 7.75 7.60 12.54
C TYR A 56 7.45 9.07 12.80
N ARG A 57 7.94 9.60 13.93
CA ARG A 57 7.61 10.95 14.39
C ARG A 57 8.83 11.83 14.59
N HIS A 58 10.02 11.29 14.34
CA HIS A 58 11.32 11.92 14.54
C HIS A 58 12.14 11.79 13.28
N ASN A 59 13.22 12.57 13.19
CA ASN A 59 14.17 12.59 12.08
C ASN A 59 15.16 11.42 12.10
N SER A 60 14.92 10.40 12.92
CA SER A 60 15.68 9.14 12.94
C SER A 60 14.75 7.96 13.22
N ARG A 61 15.03 6.83 12.58
CA ARG A 61 14.36 5.55 12.86
C ARG A 61 14.85 4.87 14.13
N ASP A 62 15.92 5.34 14.74
CA ASP A 62 16.39 4.82 16.03
C ASP A 62 15.35 5.03 17.12
N LYS A 63 14.56 6.08 16.98
CA LYS A 63 13.43 6.34 17.87
C LYS A 63 12.14 5.78 17.30
N GLN A 64 11.92 4.52 17.61
CA GLN A 64 10.75 3.79 17.16
C GLN A 64 9.44 4.32 17.75
N PRO A 65 8.32 4.34 16.98
CA PRO A 65 6.99 4.63 17.52
C PRO A 65 6.57 3.54 18.52
N THR A 66 6.00 3.96 19.64
CA THR A 66 5.46 3.02 20.63
C THR A 66 4.15 2.39 20.14
N ILE A 67 3.76 1.22 20.67
CA ILE A 67 2.48 0.56 20.36
C ILE A 67 1.30 1.53 20.59
N ALA A 68 1.32 2.31 21.68
CA ALA A 68 0.29 3.30 21.94
C ALA A 68 0.22 4.40 20.87
N GLN A 69 1.35 4.85 20.33
CA GLN A 69 1.40 5.80 19.22
C GLN A 69 0.92 5.18 17.92
N LEU A 70 1.29 3.93 17.64
CA LEU A 70 0.81 3.20 16.48
C LEU A 70 -0.71 3.01 16.55
N LYS A 71 -1.27 2.64 17.70
CA LYS A 71 -2.72 2.51 17.89
C LYS A 71 -3.47 3.83 17.63
N GLN A 72 -2.89 4.98 17.97
CA GLN A 72 -3.47 6.28 17.60
C GLN A 72 -3.55 6.43 16.07
N ASP A 73 -2.43 6.20 15.38
CA ASP A 73 -2.35 6.33 13.93
C ASP A 73 -3.29 5.33 13.24
N LEU A 74 -3.33 4.07 13.68
CA LEU A 74 -4.21 3.04 13.14
C LEU A 74 -5.69 3.37 13.30
N LYS A 75 -6.11 3.98 14.42
CA LYS A 75 -7.48 4.48 14.63
C LYS A 75 -7.82 5.60 13.64
N ILE A 76 -6.87 6.51 13.36
CA ILE A 76 -7.04 7.58 12.37
C ILE A 76 -7.22 6.98 10.98
N LEU A 77 -6.36 6.06 10.59
CA LEU A 77 -6.40 5.39 9.28
C LEU A 77 -7.67 4.55 9.11
N SER A 78 -8.08 3.82 10.13
CA SER A 78 -9.34 3.06 10.15
C SER A 78 -10.56 3.97 9.96
N ALA A 79 -10.56 5.15 10.57
CA ALA A 79 -11.63 6.14 10.40
C ALA A 79 -11.77 6.63 8.96
N MET A 80 -10.66 6.70 8.19
CA MET A 80 -10.67 6.98 6.75
C MET A 80 -11.14 5.78 5.90
N GLY A 81 -11.37 4.63 6.52
CA GLY A 81 -11.69 3.38 5.85
C GLY A 81 -10.47 2.66 5.26
N ILE A 82 -9.25 2.99 5.70
CA ILE A 82 -8.06 2.22 5.38
C ILE A 82 -8.12 0.89 6.12
N LYS A 83 -7.89 -0.18 5.39
CA LYS A 83 -7.92 -1.55 5.92
C LYS A 83 -6.68 -2.36 5.57
N VAL A 84 -5.80 -1.85 4.72
CA VAL A 84 -4.56 -2.53 4.34
C VAL A 84 -3.39 -1.57 4.50
N LEU A 85 -2.40 -1.98 5.25
CA LEU A 85 -1.15 -1.26 5.42
C LEU A 85 -0.04 -1.95 4.65
N ARG A 86 0.92 -1.18 4.15
CA ARG A 86 2.20 -1.68 3.67
C ARG A 86 3.30 -1.22 4.59
N THR A 87 4.14 -2.17 5.05
CA THR A 87 5.41 -1.93 5.75
C THR A 87 6.59 -2.28 4.85
N TYR A 88 7.82 -2.00 5.28
CA TYR A 88 8.99 -2.01 4.38
C TYR A 88 10.09 -2.99 4.77
N ASN A 89 10.24 -3.26 6.05
CA ASN A 89 11.23 -4.19 6.57
C ASN A 89 10.75 -4.81 7.88
N VAL A 90 11.33 -5.92 8.27
CA VAL A 90 11.09 -6.60 9.55
C VAL A 90 12.32 -6.61 10.46
N ARG A 91 13.44 -6.06 9.98
CA ARG A 91 14.69 -5.89 10.74
C ARG A 91 14.50 -4.94 11.91
N LEU A 92 13.76 -3.85 11.68
CA LEU A 92 13.39 -2.90 12.72
C LEU A 92 12.15 -3.36 13.49
N PRO A 93 12.00 -3.00 14.76
CA PRO A 93 10.85 -3.37 15.57
C PRO A 93 9.50 -2.87 15.04
N HIS A 94 9.51 -1.90 14.14
CA HIS A 94 8.33 -1.21 13.62
C HIS A 94 7.25 -2.17 13.13
N ALA A 95 7.57 -3.08 12.20
CA ALA A 95 6.59 -3.99 11.61
C ALA A 95 5.95 -4.90 12.68
N ALA A 96 6.75 -5.50 13.57
CA ALA A 96 6.26 -6.32 14.68
C ALA A 96 5.36 -5.52 15.61
N ASN A 97 5.71 -4.27 15.93
CA ASN A 97 4.91 -3.37 16.76
C ASN A 97 3.58 -2.97 16.08
N VAL A 98 3.57 -2.78 14.76
CA VAL A 98 2.34 -2.54 13.98
C VAL A 98 1.40 -3.74 14.08
N LEU A 99 1.92 -4.94 13.90
CA LEU A 99 1.13 -6.18 14.00
C LEU A 99 0.54 -6.37 15.40
N GLU A 100 1.33 -6.14 16.46
CA GLU A 100 0.82 -6.20 17.84
C GLU A 100 -0.22 -5.11 18.11
N ALA A 101 -0.01 -3.87 17.64
CA ALA A 101 -0.98 -2.79 17.76
C ALA A 101 -2.32 -3.13 17.08
N ILE A 102 -2.29 -3.74 15.90
CA ILE A 102 -3.51 -4.21 15.20
C ILE A 102 -4.19 -5.30 16.02
N LYS A 103 -3.44 -6.30 16.50
CA LYS A 103 -3.98 -7.39 17.34
C LYS A 103 -4.66 -6.85 18.59
N GLU A 104 -4.02 -5.91 19.31
CA GLU A 104 -4.63 -5.27 20.48
C GLU A 104 -5.91 -4.51 20.12
N LEU A 105 -5.92 -3.76 18.99
CA LEU A 105 -7.10 -3.04 18.54
C LEU A 105 -8.26 -3.96 18.15
N LYS A 106 -7.96 -5.12 17.53
CA LYS A 106 -8.97 -6.15 17.24
C LYS A 106 -9.53 -6.76 18.52
N ALA A 107 -8.71 -6.95 19.55
CA ALA A 107 -9.17 -7.42 20.86
C ALA A 107 -10.02 -6.38 21.61
N GLU A 108 -9.71 -5.07 21.47
CA GLU A 108 -10.49 -3.98 22.03
C GLU A 108 -11.84 -3.75 21.32
N ASN A 109 -11.89 -4.07 20.01
CA ASN A 109 -13.07 -3.83 19.17
C ASN A 109 -13.13 -4.87 18.05
N GLU A 110 -14.06 -5.81 18.15
CA GLU A 110 -14.27 -6.88 17.15
C GLU A 110 -14.57 -6.36 15.73
N LYS A 111 -15.06 -5.10 15.60
CA LYS A 111 -15.31 -4.46 14.32
C LYS A 111 -14.04 -3.83 13.71
N PHE A 112 -12.92 -3.79 14.44
CA PHE A 112 -11.68 -3.25 13.93
C PHE A 112 -11.07 -4.24 12.93
N GLU A 113 -10.93 -3.79 11.69
CA GLU A 113 -10.45 -4.63 10.58
C GLU A 113 -9.25 -3.95 9.94
N MET A 114 -8.10 -4.61 9.97
CA MET A 114 -6.88 -4.14 9.33
C MET A 114 -5.95 -5.31 9.00
N TYR A 115 -5.34 -5.27 7.82
CA TYR A 115 -4.44 -6.27 7.26
C TYR A 115 -3.12 -5.63 6.85
N VAL A 116 -2.09 -6.44 6.65
CA VAL A 116 -0.75 -5.97 6.36
C VAL A 116 -0.16 -6.70 5.16
N MET A 117 0.39 -5.93 4.23
CA MET A 117 1.43 -6.32 3.29
C MET A 117 2.76 -6.08 3.99
N LEU A 118 3.39 -7.16 4.42
CA LEU A 118 4.62 -7.14 5.17
C LEU A 118 5.80 -7.07 4.20
N GLY A 119 6.61 -6.01 4.28
CA GLY A 119 7.84 -5.89 3.51
C GLY A 119 8.99 -6.65 4.17
N ALA A 120 9.74 -7.40 3.39
CA ALA A 120 11.01 -7.99 3.75
C ALA A 120 12.11 -7.33 2.89
N TRP A 121 13.00 -6.57 3.52
CA TRP A 121 14.01 -5.78 2.81
C TRP A 121 15.14 -6.67 2.29
N ILE A 122 15.47 -6.54 1.02
CA ILE A 122 16.56 -7.27 0.37
C ILE A 122 17.63 -6.30 -0.09
N ASP A 123 18.87 -6.58 0.28
CA ASP A 123 20.07 -5.83 -0.11
C ASP A 123 21.03 -6.72 -0.90
N CYS A 124 21.87 -6.08 -1.75
CA CYS A 124 23.04 -6.72 -2.33
C CYS A 124 24.20 -6.76 -1.34
N LYS A 125 25.24 -7.53 -1.69
CA LYS A 125 26.47 -7.63 -0.91
C LYS A 125 27.16 -6.27 -0.81
N ASN A 126 27.58 -5.94 0.39
CA ASN A 126 28.24 -4.68 0.75
C ASN A 126 27.35 -3.43 0.62
N ALA A 127 26.02 -3.59 0.46
CA ALA A 127 25.10 -2.46 0.50
C ALA A 127 25.28 -1.64 1.80
N TRP A 128 25.24 -0.33 1.66
CA TRP A 128 25.37 0.63 2.79
C TRP A 128 26.70 0.56 3.53
N THR A 129 27.78 0.10 2.88
CA THR A 129 29.15 0.07 3.43
C THR A 129 30.12 0.78 2.51
N ASP A 130 31.36 0.99 2.99
CA ASP A 130 32.46 1.56 2.19
C ASP A 130 33.12 0.53 1.26
N ASN A 131 32.72 -0.74 1.31
CA ASN A 131 33.25 -1.78 0.46
C ASN A 131 32.61 -1.73 -0.96
N PRO A 132 33.30 -2.20 -1.99
CA PRO A 132 32.74 -2.28 -3.35
C PRO A 132 31.41 -3.08 -3.35
N ILE A 133 30.36 -2.46 -3.86
CA ILE A 133 29.03 -3.06 -3.96
C ILE A 133 29.04 -4.15 -5.03
N ASN A 134 28.38 -5.29 -4.74
CA ASN A 134 28.20 -6.36 -5.72
C ASN A 134 26.70 -6.72 -5.85
N HIS A 135 26.09 -6.27 -6.91
CA HIS A 135 24.67 -6.45 -7.19
C HIS A 135 24.28 -7.89 -7.59
N ASN A 136 25.28 -8.72 -7.97
CA ASN A 136 25.08 -10.14 -8.31
C ASN A 136 25.16 -11.09 -7.11
N GLU A 137 25.55 -10.57 -5.95
CA GLU A 137 25.59 -11.32 -4.69
C GLU A 137 24.68 -10.67 -3.67
N GLU A 138 24.00 -11.48 -2.88
CA GLU A 138 23.11 -11.01 -1.83
C GLU A 138 23.85 -10.65 -0.53
N SER A 139 23.23 -9.80 0.28
CA SER A 139 23.66 -9.50 1.64
C SER A 139 23.45 -10.70 2.57
N ASP A 140 24.40 -10.96 3.48
CA ASP A 140 24.29 -11.97 4.54
C ASP A 140 23.15 -11.72 5.53
N LYS A 141 22.44 -10.57 5.39
CA LYS A 141 21.30 -10.18 6.24
C LYS A 141 19.95 -10.55 5.66
N ASN A 142 19.91 -11.01 4.40
CA ASN A 142 18.66 -11.27 3.70
C ASN A 142 17.92 -12.50 4.24
N ASP A 143 18.63 -13.54 4.64
CA ASP A 143 18.06 -14.74 5.25
C ASP A 143 17.37 -14.44 6.58
N GLU A 144 18.00 -13.70 7.48
CA GLU A 144 17.39 -13.28 8.74
C GLU A 144 16.14 -12.41 8.51
N GLU A 145 16.13 -11.57 7.47
CA GLU A 145 14.99 -10.74 7.13
C GLU A 145 13.81 -11.59 6.65
N ILE A 146 14.07 -12.58 5.80
CA ILE A 146 13.03 -13.50 5.29
C ILE A 146 12.51 -14.41 6.42
N ASP A 147 13.40 -14.98 7.23
CA ASP A 147 13.02 -15.83 8.37
C ASP A 147 12.12 -15.08 9.34
N ARG A 148 12.45 -13.83 9.65
CA ARG A 148 11.63 -12.98 10.52
C ARG A 148 10.28 -12.62 9.89
N ALA A 149 10.23 -12.41 8.57
CA ALA A 149 8.97 -12.19 7.88
C ALA A 149 8.07 -13.43 7.95
N VAL A 150 8.63 -14.62 7.81
CA VAL A 150 7.93 -15.91 7.98
C VAL A 150 7.44 -16.08 9.42
N GLU A 151 8.28 -15.80 10.42
CA GLU A 151 7.88 -15.83 11.83
C GLU A 151 6.69 -14.93 12.12
N LEU A 152 6.75 -13.66 11.65
CA LEU A 152 5.68 -12.70 11.85
C LEU A 152 4.40 -13.09 11.11
N ALA A 153 4.49 -13.61 9.89
CA ALA A 153 3.33 -14.08 9.14
C ALA A 153 2.63 -15.25 9.86
N ASN A 154 3.40 -16.18 10.41
CA ASN A 154 2.87 -17.31 11.20
C ASN A 154 2.32 -16.87 12.56
N LYS A 155 2.90 -15.87 13.20
CA LYS A 155 2.43 -15.34 14.49
C LYS A 155 1.12 -14.53 14.34
N TYR A 156 0.90 -13.90 13.19
CA TYR A 156 -0.26 -13.04 12.92
C TYR A 156 -0.99 -13.43 11.61
N PRO A 157 -1.44 -14.69 11.45
CA PRO A 157 -1.96 -15.21 10.18
C PRO A 157 -3.29 -14.56 9.76
N ASP A 158 -4.03 -14.01 10.70
CA ASP A 158 -5.27 -13.27 10.47
C ASP A 158 -5.03 -11.80 10.06
N ILE A 159 -3.79 -11.29 10.20
CA ILE A 159 -3.40 -9.90 9.91
C ILE A 159 -2.49 -9.83 8.68
N VAL A 160 -1.41 -10.61 8.64
CA VAL A 160 -0.49 -10.63 7.50
C VAL A 160 -1.10 -11.42 6.35
N LYS A 161 -1.30 -10.76 5.21
CA LYS A 161 -1.92 -11.38 4.02
C LYS A 161 -0.98 -11.45 2.84
N ILE A 162 0.08 -10.66 2.86
CA ILE A 162 1.05 -10.55 1.77
C ILE A 162 2.44 -10.41 2.36
N ILE A 163 3.42 -11.07 1.76
CA ILE A 163 4.84 -10.77 1.94
C ILE A 163 5.38 -10.19 0.62
N ALA A 164 6.00 -9.02 0.71
CA ALA A 164 6.72 -8.38 -0.39
C ALA A 164 8.23 -8.56 -0.19
N VAL A 165 8.86 -9.31 -1.06
CA VAL A 165 10.29 -9.60 -1.05
C VAL A 165 11.02 -8.47 -1.77
N GLY A 166 11.75 -7.66 -1.04
CA GLY A 166 12.41 -6.44 -1.52
C GLY A 166 11.47 -5.23 -1.66
N ASN A 167 12.07 -4.06 -1.64
CA ASN A 167 11.44 -2.77 -1.93
C ASN A 167 12.34 -1.99 -2.88
N GLU A 168 11.89 -1.77 -4.12
CA GLU A 168 12.69 -1.16 -5.18
C GLU A 168 14.10 -1.79 -5.26
N ALA A 169 14.11 -3.12 -5.06
CA ALA A 169 15.33 -3.87 -4.92
C ALA A 169 15.96 -4.24 -6.27
N MET A 170 15.22 -4.18 -7.37
CA MET A 170 15.72 -4.52 -8.72
C MET A 170 15.96 -3.30 -9.61
N VAL A 171 15.51 -2.13 -9.19
CA VAL A 171 15.64 -0.91 -10.00
C VAL A 171 17.05 -0.34 -9.93
N LYS A 172 17.72 -0.25 -11.10
CA LYS A 172 19.18 0.01 -11.18
C LYS A 172 19.62 1.40 -10.70
N TRP A 173 18.73 2.38 -10.63
CA TRP A 173 19.05 3.68 -10.05
C TRP A 173 19.24 3.63 -8.51
N ALA A 174 18.73 2.58 -7.84
CA ALA A 174 19.00 2.33 -6.43
C ALA A 174 20.41 1.76 -6.21
N ALA A 175 21.41 2.40 -6.78
CA ALA A 175 22.80 1.92 -6.89
C ALA A 175 23.45 1.53 -5.56
N ALA A 176 22.95 2.04 -4.43
CA ALA A 176 23.46 1.71 -3.10
C ALA A 176 23.09 0.30 -2.62
N TYR A 177 22.05 -0.34 -3.21
CA TYR A 177 21.53 -1.60 -2.66
C TYR A 177 20.82 -2.53 -3.62
N TYR A 178 20.59 -2.14 -4.90
CA TYR A 178 19.82 -3.00 -5.80
C TYR A 178 20.48 -4.38 -5.98
N VAL A 179 19.67 -5.36 -6.30
CA VAL A 179 20.07 -6.74 -6.61
C VAL A 179 19.61 -7.12 -8.02
N GLU A 180 20.33 -8.02 -8.66
CA GLU A 180 19.84 -8.61 -9.91
C GLU A 180 18.64 -9.54 -9.64
N PRO A 181 17.68 -9.70 -10.59
CA PRO A 181 16.40 -10.38 -10.37
C PRO A 181 16.50 -11.81 -9.82
N HIS A 182 17.60 -12.54 -10.08
CA HIS A 182 17.79 -13.91 -9.58
C HIS A 182 17.81 -13.99 -8.05
N ILE A 183 18.24 -12.92 -7.36
CA ILE A 183 18.27 -12.88 -5.90
C ILE A 183 16.83 -12.78 -5.34
N ILE A 184 16.00 -11.90 -5.91
CA ILE A 184 14.58 -11.82 -5.55
C ILE A 184 13.86 -13.13 -5.87
N LEU A 185 14.11 -13.69 -7.06
CA LEU A 185 13.55 -14.97 -7.50
C LEU A 185 13.88 -16.11 -6.52
N LYS A 186 15.14 -16.19 -6.04
CA LYS A 186 15.54 -17.17 -5.01
C LYS A 186 14.63 -17.11 -3.79
N TRP A 187 14.41 -15.93 -3.24
CA TRP A 187 13.63 -15.76 -2.03
C TRP A 187 12.12 -15.92 -2.24
N VAL A 188 11.60 -15.50 -3.39
CA VAL A 188 10.21 -15.78 -3.78
C VAL A 188 9.98 -17.28 -3.87
N LYS A 189 10.83 -18.03 -4.58
CA LYS A 189 10.76 -19.50 -4.65
C LYS A 189 10.86 -20.16 -3.29
N HIS A 190 11.75 -19.68 -2.41
CA HIS A 190 11.86 -20.17 -1.05
C HIS A 190 10.52 -20.05 -0.31
N LEU A 191 9.88 -18.88 -0.35
CA LEU A 191 8.58 -18.66 0.30
C LEU A 191 7.45 -19.49 -0.34
N GLN A 192 7.43 -19.66 -1.67
CA GLN A 192 6.48 -20.54 -2.34
C GLN A 192 6.65 -22.01 -1.90
N ASN A 193 7.90 -22.47 -1.78
CA ASN A 193 8.19 -23.82 -1.26
C ASN A 193 7.68 -23.99 0.19
N LEU A 194 7.85 -22.97 1.05
CA LEU A 194 7.30 -23.00 2.42
C LEU A 194 5.76 -23.10 2.42
N LYS A 195 5.07 -22.49 1.43
CA LYS A 195 3.62 -22.65 1.25
C LYS A 195 3.27 -24.09 0.87
N ASP A 196 4.01 -24.69 -0.07
CA ASP A 196 3.78 -26.06 -0.52
C ASP A 196 4.03 -27.09 0.58
N GLU A 197 5.03 -26.85 1.42
CA GLU A 197 5.35 -27.66 2.60
C GLU A 197 4.38 -27.42 3.78
N GLY A 198 3.47 -26.47 3.68
CA GLY A 198 2.53 -26.11 4.76
C GLY A 198 3.17 -25.40 5.94
N LYS A 199 4.38 -24.85 5.79
CA LYS A 199 5.10 -24.08 6.83
C LYS A 199 4.59 -22.66 6.98
N ILE A 200 3.96 -22.11 5.93
CA ILE A 200 3.22 -20.86 5.94
C ILE A 200 1.85 -21.07 5.25
N SER A 201 0.92 -20.15 5.51
CA SER A 201 -0.43 -20.26 4.96
C SER A 201 -0.44 -20.27 3.43
N LYS A 202 -1.22 -21.16 2.82
CA LYS A 202 -1.45 -21.20 1.36
C LYS A 202 -2.18 -19.95 0.84
N ASP A 203 -2.91 -19.25 1.71
CA ASP A 203 -3.63 -18.01 1.38
C ASP A 203 -2.75 -16.75 1.48
N LEU A 204 -1.50 -16.89 1.95
CA LEU A 204 -0.51 -15.82 1.99
C LEU A 204 0.02 -15.59 0.57
N TRP A 205 -0.12 -14.37 0.05
CA TRP A 205 0.42 -14.03 -1.26
C TRP A 205 1.84 -13.51 -1.17
N ILE A 206 2.68 -13.94 -2.11
CA ILE A 206 4.08 -13.56 -2.22
C ILE A 206 4.26 -12.70 -3.46
N THR A 207 4.95 -11.59 -3.32
CA THR A 207 5.32 -10.68 -4.40
C THR A 207 6.69 -10.07 -4.15
N SER A 208 7.21 -9.30 -5.11
CA SER A 208 8.18 -8.23 -4.89
C SER A 208 7.48 -6.91 -5.17
N SER A 209 7.90 -5.82 -4.53
CA SER A 209 7.31 -4.50 -4.73
C SER A 209 8.37 -3.55 -5.25
N ASP A 210 8.27 -3.19 -6.53
CA ASP A 210 9.37 -2.55 -7.24
C ASP A 210 8.88 -1.55 -8.31
N ASN A 211 9.79 -0.73 -8.80
CA ASN A 211 9.50 0.24 -9.85
C ASN A 211 8.95 -0.46 -11.11
N PHE A 212 8.02 0.19 -11.82
CA PHE A 212 7.45 -0.34 -13.07
C PHE A 212 8.52 -0.73 -14.08
N ALA A 213 9.66 0.00 -14.12
CA ALA A 213 10.75 -0.28 -15.05
C ALA A 213 11.37 -1.65 -14.81
N SER A 214 11.66 -2.00 -13.56
CA SER A 214 12.25 -3.28 -13.17
C SER A 214 11.30 -4.47 -13.34
N TRP A 215 10.00 -4.21 -13.42
CA TRP A 215 8.99 -5.20 -13.82
C TRP A 215 8.82 -5.34 -15.34
N GLY A 216 9.79 -4.83 -16.10
CA GLY A 216 9.81 -4.92 -17.58
C GLY A 216 9.03 -3.82 -18.30
N GLY A 217 8.47 -2.85 -17.56
CA GLY A 217 7.77 -1.73 -18.16
C GLY A 217 8.69 -0.59 -18.64
N GLY A 218 9.99 -0.66 -18.33
CA GLY A 218 10.99 0.32 -18.70
C GLY A 218 11.92 -0.14 -19.81
N ASP A 219 13.20 0.20 -19.66
CA ASP A 219 14.26 -0.11 -20.64
C ASP A 219 14.43 -1.64 -20.81
N PRO A 220 14.72 -2.12 -22.05
CA PRO A 220 15.01 -3.53 -22.33
C PRO A 220 16.14 -4.16 -21.50
N VAL A 221 16.99 -3.37 -20.85
CA VAL A 221 18.01 -3.89 -19.92
C VAL A 221 17.42 -4.69 -18.76
N TYR A 222 16.14 -4.47 -18.43
CA TYR A 222 15.41 -5.25 -17.42
C TYR A 222 14.80 -6.55 -17.98
N HIS A 223 14.76 -6.75 -19.29
CA HIS A 223 14.12 -7.91 -19.93
C HIS A 223 15.02 -9.14 -19.87
N THR A 224 15.15 -9.75 -18.70
CA THR A 224 15.98 -10.94 -18.48
C THR A 224 15.14 -12.20 -18.30
N SER A 225 15.77 -13.37 -18.48
CA SER A 225 15.14 -14.67 -18.20
C SER A 225 14.71 -14.81 -16.75
N GLU A 226 15.53 -14.29 -15.83
CA GLU A 226 15.28 -14.33 -14.39
C GLU A 226 14.08 -13.45 -13.99
N LEU A 227 13.91 -12.29 -14.64
CA LEU A 227 12.71 -11.49 -14.47
C LEU A 227 11.46 -12.23 -14.97
N ASN A 228 11.55 -12.88 -16.14
CA ASN A 228 10.42 -13.65 -16.67
C ASN A 228 10.01 -14.78 -15.73
N GLU A 229 10.99 -15.47 -15.16
CA GLU A 229 10.75 -16.51 -14.17
C GLU A 229 10.15 -15.94 -12.88
N LEU A 230 10.67 -14.81 -12.38
CA LEU A 230 10.12 -14.12 -11.21
C LEU A 230 8.66 -13.71 -11.42
N ILE A 231 8.31 -13.18 -12.60
CA ILE A 231 6.91 -12.84 -12.94
C ILE A 231 6.01 -14.07 -12.89
N ASN A 232 6.53 -15.26 -13.24
CA ASN A 232 5.80 -16.51 -13.13
C ASN A 232 5.66 -17.01 -11.68
N GLU A 233 6.63 -16.76 -10.82
CA GLU A 233 6.64 -17.28 -9.44
C GLU A 233 5.80 -16.45 -8.46
N VAL A 234 5.74 -15.13 -8.59
CA VAL A 234 4.94 -14.28 -7.70
C VAL A 234 3.44 -14.52 -7.84
N ASP A 235 2.68 -14.32 -6.78
CA ASP A 235 1.21 -14.42 -6.83
C ASP A 235 0.58 -13.24 -7.59
N TYR A 236 1.22 -12.07 -7.57
CA TYR A 236 0.83 -10.86 -8.31
C TYR A 236 2.02 -9.91 -8.45
N LEU A 237 1.93 -8.92 -9.35
CA LEU A 237 2.96 -7.89 -9.50
C LEU A 237 2.59 -6.65 -8.69
N SER A 238 3.48 -6.21 -7.81
CA SER A 238 3.35 -4.97 -7.04
C SER A 238 4.27 -3.91 -7.65
N ILE A 239 3.70 -2.95 -8.36
CA ILE A 239 4.47 -1.95 -9.11
C ILE A 239 4.46 -0.58 -8.44
N HIS A 240 5.55 0.16 -8.59
CA HIS A 240 5.65 1.56 -8.18
C HIS A 240 5.60 2.47 -9.40
N THR A 241 4.90 3.59 -9.27
CA THR A 241 4.82 4.64 -10.30
C THR A 241 4.80 6.02 -9.63
N TYR A 242 5.77 6.86 -9.98
CA TYR A 242 5.95 8.17 -9.36
C TYR A 242 6.07 9.28 -10.39
N PRO A 243 4.94 9.69 -11.01
CA PRO A 243 4.97 10.79 -11.99
C PRO A 243 5.44 12.11 -11.38
N MET A 244 5.39 12.29 -10.06
CA MET A 244 5.92 13.49 -9.42
C MET A 244 7.42 13.63 -9.67
N HIS A 245 8.20 12.57 -9.49
CA HIS A 245 9.65 12.61 -9.75
C HIS A 245 9.93 12.88 -11.22
N ASP A 246 9.14 12.29 -12.12
CA ASP A 246 9.26 12.48 -13.56
C ASP A 246 8.86 13.88 -14.04
N THR A 247 8.28 14.74 -13.18
CA THR A 247 8.12 16.16 -13.51
C THR A 247 9.47 16.88 -13.68
N HIS A 248 10.53 16.31 -13.11
CA HIS A 248 11.92 16.77 -13.26
C HIS A 248 12.73 15.87 -14.20
N TYR A 249 12.72 14.55 -13.96
CA TYR A 249 13.61 13.61 -14.70
C TYR A 249 13.11 13.28 -16.11
N ASN A 250 11.79 13.20 -16.32
CA ASN A 250 11.16 12.87 -17.62
C ASN A 250 9.97 13.80 -17.91
N PRO A 251 10.15 15.11 -18.02
CA PRO A 251 9.08 16.11 -17.93
C PRO A 251 8.18 16.23 -19.19
N VAL A 252 8.24 15.30 -20.14
CA VAL A 252 7.49 15.36 -21.42
C VAL A 252 6.00 15.62 -21.24
N PHE A 253 5.39 15.06 -20.17
CA PHE A 253 3.97 15.22 -19.86
C PHE A 253 3.67 16.47 -19.03
N TRP A 254 4.70 17.11 -18.42
CA TRP A 254 4.53 18.19 -17.44
C TRP A 254 4.48 19.57 -18.07
N GLY A 255 4.23 20.61 -17.28
CA GLY A 255 4.17 21.99 -17.70
C GLY A 255 2.83 22.40 -18.35
N ILE A 256 2.80 23.58 -18.95
CA ILE A 256 1.60 24.17 -19.56
C ILE A 256 1.73 24.15 -21.08
N LEU A 257 0.83 23.45 -21.75
CA LEU A 257 0.84 23.35 -23.20
C LEU A 257 0.41 24.70 -23.84
N PRO A 258 0.85 25.01 -25.09
CA PRO A 258 0.50 26.24 -25.78
C PRO A 258 -1.01 26.52 -25.81
N LYS A 259 -1.83 25.48 -26.05
CA LYS A 259 -3.32 25.58 -26.08
C LYS A 259 -3.94 25.87 -24.72
N GLU A 260 -3.20 25.70 -23.62
CA GLU A 260 -3.67 25.87 -22.25
C GLU A 260 -3.32 27.26 -21.68
N LYS A 261 -2.47 28.02 -22.34
CA LYS A 261 -1.98 29.34 -21.86
C LYS A 261 -3.09 30.31 -21.45
N LYS A 262 -4.24 30.29 -22.17
CA LYS A 262 -5.38 31.17 -21.92
C LYS A 262 -6.35 30.66 -20.83
N LEU A 263 -6.14 29.47 -20.30
CA LEU A 263 -6.96 28.92 -19.21
C LEU A 263 -6.66 29.62 -17.88
N SER A 264 -7.62 29.55 -16.96
CA SER A 264 -7.37 29.97 -15.56
C SER A 264 -6.32 29.07 -14.89
N ASN A 265 -5.62 29.60 -13.89
CA ASN A 265 -4.55 28.86 -13.20
C ASN A 265 -5.01 27.49 -12.70
N ARG A 266 -6.19 27.41 -12.07
CA ARG A 266 -6.77 26.12 -11.62
C ARG A 266 -6.96 25.13 -12.77
N LYS A 267 -7.47 25.58 -13.92
CA LYS A 267 -7.64 24.72 -15.11
C LYS A 267 -6.29 24.27 -15.70
N LYS A 268 -5.28 25.14 -15.69
CA LYS A 268 -3.91 24.78 -16.10
C LYS A 268 -3.37 23.66 -15.23
N ILE A 269 -3.45 23.81 -13.91
CA ILE A 269 -3.00 22.81 -12.94
C ILE A 269 -3.77 21.49 -13.15
N ASP A 270 -5.10 21.53 -13.23
CA ASP A 270 -5.89 20.33 -13.44
C ASP A 270 -5.51 19.58 -14.73
N LYS A 271 -5.23 20.30 -15.83
CA LYS A 271 -4.76 19.71 -17.09
C LYS A 271 -3.39 19.01 -16.92
N ALA A 272 -2.44 19.65 -16.23
CA ALA A 272 -1.15 19.05 -15.95
C ALA A 272 -1.29 17.79 -15.06
N MET A 273 -2.12 17.86 -14.01
CA MET A 273 -2.38 16.72 -13.13
C MET A 273 -3.11 15.56 -13.83
N ASN A 274 -3.97 15.85 -14.83
CA ASN A 274 -4.56 14.81 -15.67
C ASN A 274 -3.49 14.10 -16.51
N ARG A 275 -2.50 14.84 -17.03
CA ARG A 275 -1.37 14.24 -17.77
C ARG A 275 -0.48 13.42 -16.84
N ALA A 276 -0.25 13.89 -15.61
CA ALA A 276 0.49 13.13 -14.61
C ALA A 276 -0.19 11.76 -14.28
N LEU A 277 -1.54 11.77 -14.11
CA LEU A 277 -2.28 10.52 -14.00
C LEU A 277 -2.12 9.64 -15.25
N SER A 278 -2.29 10.22 -16.45
CA SER A 278 -2.16 9.45 -17.71
C SER A 278 -0.76 8.84 -17.86
N TYR A 279 0.28 9.54 -17.38
CA TYR A 279 1.65 9.06 -17.38
C TYR A 279 1.84 7.88 -16.41
N ALA A 280 1.31 7.96 -15.17
CA ALA A 280 1.31 6.83 -14.24
C ALA A 280 0.58 5.61 -14.82
N VAL A 281 -0.56 5.84 -15.49
CA VAL A 281 -1.32 4.77 -16.17
C VAL A 281 -0.51 4.16 -17.31
N SER A 282 0.21 4.95 -18.09
CA SER A 282 1.07 4.42 -19.17
C SER A 282 2.20 3.54 -18.64
N GLN A 283 2.77 3.88 -17.47
CA GLN A 283 3.75 3.05 -16.78
C GLN A 283 3.14 1.71 -16.33
N TYR A 284 1.93 1.74 -15.78
CA TYR A 284 1.17 0.51 -15.44
C TYR A 284 0.90 -0.34 -16.70
N ASP A 285 0.42 0.28 -17.78
CA ASP A 285 0.10 -0.42 -19.03
C ASP A 285 1.35 -1.02 -19.70
N SER A 286 2.54 -0.40 -19.54
CA SER A 286 3.79 -0.96 -20.05
C SER A 286 4.15 -2.30 -19.40
N VAL A 287 3.95 -2.42 -18.08
CA VAL A 287 4.12 -3.70 -17.35
C VAL A 287 3.08 -4.74 -17.79
N VAL A 288 1.81 -4.33 -17.94
CA VAL A 288 0.77 -5.21 -18.49
C VAL A 288 1.17 -5.77 -19.87
N ASN A 289 1.70 -4.92 -20.74
CA ASN A 289 2.12 -5.30 -22.08
C ASN A 289 3.34 -6.24 -22.05
N TYR A 290 4.34 -5.95 -21.20
CA TYR A 290 5.49 -6.83 -21.02
C TYR A 290 5.07 -8.21 -20.52
N MET A 291 4.28 -8.27 -19.44
CA MET A 291 3.77 -9.53 -18.89
C MET A 291 3.02 -10.35 -19.94
N LYS A 292 2.18 -9.70 -20.79
CA LYS A 292 1.49 -10.36 -21.90
C LYS A 292 2.46 -10.90 -22.96
N SER A 293 3.52 -10.15 -23.27
CA SER A 293 4.50 -10.54 -24.31
C SER A 293 5.26 -11.83 -23.94
N ILE A 294 5.41 -12.11 -22.64
CA ILE A 294 6.00 -13.36 -22.14
C ILE A 294 4.95 -14.45 -21.86
N GLY A 295 3.69 -14.25 -22.25
CA GLY A 295 2.62 -15.25 -22.13
C GLY A 295 2.03 -15.40 -20.72
N VAL A 296 2.30 -14.48 -19.77
CA VAL A 296 1.85 -14.55 -18.39
C VAL A 296 0.59 -13.69 -18.19
N LYS A 297 -0.28 -14.14 -17.29
CA LYS A 297 -1.49 -13.40 -16.87
C LYS A 297 -1.64 -13.49 -15.36
N LYS A 298 -1.28 -12.41 -14.67
CA LYS A 298 -1.43 -12.26 -13.21
C LYS A 298 -2.06 -10.92 -12.86
N PRO A 299 -2.63 -10.76 -11.65
CA PRO A 299 -3.04 -9.45 -11.16
C PRO A 299 -1.83 -8.50 -11.07
N ILE A 300 -2.07 -7.21 -11.32
CA ILE A 300 -1.09 -6.15 -11.10
C ILE A 300 -1.75 -5.11 -10.20
N HIS A 301 -1.08 -4.72 -9.13
CA HIS A 301 -1.53 -3.70 -8.20
C HIS A 301 -0.44 -2.64 -8.02
N ILE A 302 -0.84 -1.43 -7.65
CA ILE A 302 0.11 -0.36 -7.34
C ILE A 302 0.58 -0.55 -5.90
N GLY A 303 1.85 -0.94 -5.75
CA GLY A 303 2.53 -1.11 -4.47
C GLY A 303 2.96 0.22 -3.85
N GLU A 304 3.26 1.21 -4.72
CA GLU A 304 3.49 2.58 -4.31
C GLU A 304 3.14 3.57 -5.41
N THR A 305 2.57 4.70 -4.99
CA THR A 305 2.49 5.94 -5.74
C THR A 305 2.18 7.08 -4.78
N GLY A 306 2.67 8.27 -5.06
CA GLY A 306 2.45 9.39 -4.18
C GLY A 306 2.75 10.73 -4.84
N TRP A 307 2.53 11.79 -4.08
CA TRP A 307 2.83 13.16 -4.46
C TRP A 307 3.20 13.97 -3.22
N ALA A 308 4.40 14.54 -3.19
CA ALA A 308 4.82 15.35 -2.07
C ALA A 308 4.07 16.71 -2.05
N SER A 309 3.74 17.18 -0.85
CA SER A 309 3.07 18.47 -0.65
C SER A 309 4.03 19.64 -0.55
N PHE A 310 5.30 19.36 -0.35
CA PHE A 310 6.35 20.37 -0.25
C PHE A 310 7.69 19.81 -0.75
N SER A 311 8.56 20.65 -1.23
CA SER A 311 9.95 20.37 -1.55
C SER A 311 10.72 21.66 -1.72
N ASP A 312 12.00 21.64 -1.45
CA ASP A 312 12.97 22.54 -2.03
C ASP A 312 13.50 22.01 -3.39
N GLY A 313 14.39 22.72 -4.05
CA GLY A 313 15.13 22.25 -5.24
C GLY A 313 14.24 21.84 -6.43
N HIS A 314 14.41 20.61 -6.89
CA HIS A 314 13.91 20.11 -8.17
C HIS A 314 12.40 20.23 -8.39
N TYR A 315 11.61 20.14 -7.35
CA TYR A 315 10.14 20.11 -7.43
C TYR A 315 9.48 21.40 -6.92
N SER A 316 10.27 22.31 -6.36
CA SER A 316 9.85 23.60 -5.79
C SER A 316 9.60 24.67 -6.87
N GLU A 317 9.40 25.93 -6.43
CA GLU A 317 9.27 27.13 -7.28
C GLU A 317 10.47 27.35 -8.21
N VAL A 318 11.65 26.91 -7.83
CA VAL A 318 12.87 27.02 -8.67
C VAL A 318 13.06 25.84 -9.62
N GLY A 319 12.24 24.81 -9.48
CA GLY A 319 12.27 23.60 -10.30
C GLY A 319 11.01 23.41 -11.15
N SER A 320 10.45 22.20 -11.13
CA SER A 320 9.28 21.81 -11.91
C SER A 320 7.96 22.36 -11.36
N LYS A 321 7.96 22.98 -10.20
CA LYS A 321 6.76 23.49 -9.49
C LYS A 321 5.71 22.41 -9.28
N ALA A 322 6.16 21.18 -8.98
CA ALA A 322 5.31 20.03 -8.82
C ALA A 322 4.65 19.97 -7.44
N THR A 323 5.35 20.42 -6.38
CA THR A 323 4.93 20.21 -5.01
C THR A 323 4.09 21.36 -4.45
N ASP A 324 2.91 21.04 -3.95
CA ASP A 324 2.06 21.75 -3.00
C ASP A 324 0.89 20.83 -2.58
N GLU A 325 0.20 21.17 -1.50
CA GLU A 325 -0.95 20.38 -1.01
C GLU A 325 -2.12 20.29 -1.99
N TYR A 326 -2.30 21.29 -2.85
CA TYR A 326 -3.37 21.28 -3.84
C TYR A 326 -3.14 20.24 -4.92
N LYS A 327 -1.91 20.16 -5.46
CA LYS A 327 -1.54 19.14 -6.45
C LYS A 327 -1.48 17.73 -5.83
N GLN A 328 -1.00 17.62 -4.58
CA GLN A 328 -1.07 16.35 -3.82
C GLN A 328 -2.52 15.84 -3.75
N ALA A 329 -3.46 16.70 -3.37
CA ALA A 329 -4.87 16.34 -3.27
C ALA A 329 -5.46 15.94 -4.61
N LEU A 330 -5.15 16.68 -5.70
CA LEU A 330 -5.58 16.32 -7.04
C LEU A 330 -5.04 14.97 -7.50
N TYR A 331 -3.77 14.67 -7.23
CA TYR A 331 -3.19 13.38 -7.59
C TYR A 331 -3.81 12.25 -6.79
N PHE A 332 -3.91 12.41 -5.46
CA PHE A 332 -4.56 11.42 -4.59
C PHE A 332 -5.98 11.07 -5.04
N ASP A 333 -6.81 12.08 -5.33
CA ASP A 333 -8.18 11.86 -5.80
C ASP A 333 -8.22 11.15 -7.16
N LYS A 334 -7.38 11.59 -8.11
CA LYS A 334 -7.35 11.04 -9.48
C LYS A 334 -6.87 9.60 -9.50
N ILE A 335 -5.75 9.28 -8.83
CA ILE A 335 -5.22 7.91 -8.81
C ILE A 335 -6.15 6.96 -8.06
N LYS A 336 -6.73 7.38 -6.95
CA LYS A 336 -7.73 6.63 -6.19
C LYS A 336 -8.97 6.31 -7.05
N LYS A 337 -9.50 7.28 -7.79
CA LYS A 337 -10.64 7.05 -8.69
C LYS A 337 -10.31 6.09 -9.82
N TRP A 338 -9.13 6.23 -10.43
CA TRP A 338 -8.69 5.35 -11.50
C TRP A 338 -8.48 3.92 -11.00
N SER A 339 -7.75 3.74 -9.92
CA SER A 339 -7.47 2.41 -9.36
C SER A 339 -8.75 1.70 -8.92
N HIS A 340 -9.66 2.41 -8.25
CA HIS A 340 -10.96 1.88 -7.86
C HIS A 340 -11.79 1.40 -9.06
N LYS A 341 -11.91 2.26 -10.11
CA LYS A 341 -12.64 1.91 -11.35
C LYS A 341 -12.09 0.65 -12.01
N ASN A 342 -10.78 0.43 -11.94
CA ASN A 342 -10.10 -0.68 -12.59
C ASN A 342 -9.89 -1.89 -11.67
N LYS A 343 -10.43 -1.88 -10.44
CA LYS A 343 -10.25 -2.94 -9.44
C LYS A 343 -8.77 -3.21 -9.13
N ILE A 344 -8.00 -2.15 -8.99
CA ILE A 344 -6.59 -2.16 -8.64
C ILE A 344 -6.46 -1.65 -7.19
N SER A 345 -5.79 -2.40 -6.31
CA SER A 345 -5.36 -1.87 -5.04
C SER A 345 -4.23 -0.86 -5.27
N CYS A 346 -4.29 0.25 -4.54
CA CYS A 346 -3.29 1.30 -4.61
C CYS A 346 -2.83 1.61 -3.18
N PHE A 347 -1.60 1.25 -2.87
CA PHE A 347 -0.93 1.62 -1.63
C PHE A 347 -0.37 3.03 -1.81
N TYR A 348 -1.20 4.03 -1.46
CA TYR A 348 -0.78 5.42 -1.59
C TYR A 348 0.36 5.73 -0.61
N PHE A 349 1.39 6.37 -1.09
CA PHE A 349 2.55 6.79 -0.33
C PHE A 349 2.41 8.29 -0.01
N GLU A 350 2.13 8.68 1.26
CA GLU A 350 2.00 7.81 2.41
C GLU A 350 1.03 8.38 3.46
N ALA A 351 0.85 7.70 4.58
CA ALA A 351 -0.12 8.13 5.61
C ALA A 351 0.27 9.46 6.30
N PHE A 352 1.47 9.55 6.83
CA PHE A 352 1.98 10.71 7.57
C PHE A 352 3.33 11.14 7.02
N ASP A 353 3.63 12.43 7.09
CA ASP A 353 4.98 12.93 6.84
C ASP A 353 5.99 12.26 7.76
N GLU A 354 7.15 11.90 7.22
CA GLU A 354 8.21 11.18 7.94
C GLU A 354 9.57 11.88 7.79
N PRO A 355 9.99 12.71 8.76
CA PRO A 355 11.16 13.57 8.64
C PRO A 355 12.51 12.84 8.70
N TRP A 356 12.53 11.52 8.81
CA TRP A 356 13.74 10.70 8.78
C TRP A 356 14.17 10.31 7.38
N LYS A 357 13.29 10.44 6.38
CA LYS A 357 13.55 9.94 5.02
C LYS A 357 14.63 10.75 4.30
N ASP A 358 14.68 12.03 4.60
CA ASP A 358 15.72 12.93 4.14
C ASP A 358 16.13 13.85 5.32
N ASP A 359 16.78 13.27 6.34
CA ASP A 359 17.16 13.96 7.58
C ASP A 359 18.26 14.99 7.34
N GLN A 360 19.08 14.81 6.28
CA GLN A 360 20.14 15.74 5.89
C GLN A 360 19.57 16.95 5.12
N ASN A 361 18.41 16.80 4.49
CA ASN A 361 17.68 17.88 3.85
C ASN A 361 16.24 17.94 4.38
N PRO A 362 15.98 18.60 5.52
CA PRO A 362 14.67 18.68 6.14
C PRO A 362 13.57 19.22 5.23
N ASP A 363 13.92 19.98 4.19
CA ASP A 363 13.01 20.57 3.23
C ASP A 363 12.88 19.73 1.94
N GLY A 364 13.52 18.57 1.88
CA GLY A 364 13.44 17.63 0.77
C GLY A 364 12.07 16.96 0.63
N SER A 365 11.68 16.66 -0.59
CA SER A 365 10.35 16.08 -0.91
C SER A 365 10.01 14.80 -0.17
N GLU A 366 11.03 13.97 0.12
CA GLU A 366 10.84 12.66 0.75
C GLU A 366 10.18 12.76 2.13
N ASN A 367 10.36 13.88 2.82
CA ASN A 367 9.78 14.13 4.13
C ASN A 367 8.28 14.52 4.09
N TYR A 368 7.70 14.80 2.90
CA TYR A 368 6.40 15.48 2.77
C TYR A 368 5.34 14.74 1.93
N PHE A 369 5.50 13.43 1.74
CA PHE A 369 4.51 12.63 1.01
C PHE A 369 3.24 12.32 1.80
N GLY A 370 3.24 12.47 3.11
CA GLY A 370 2.10 12.16 3.98
C GLY A 370 0.81 12.88 3.59
N LEU A 371 -0.34 12.21 3.78
CA LEU A 371 -1.67 12.86 3.75
C LEU A 371 -1.92 13.66 5.04
N PHE A 372 -1.19 13.34 6.09
CA PHE A 372 -1.13 14.13 7.33
C PHE A 372 0.30 14.61 7.56
N THR A 373 0.43 15.76 8.22
CA THR A 373 1.72 16.21 8.73
C THR A 373 2.22 15.30 9.86
N VAL A 374 3.50 15.42 10.23
CA VAL A 374 4.07 14.72 11.40
C VAL A 374 3.25 14.94 12.66
N LYS A 375 2.64 16.12 12.84
CA LYS A 375 1.80 16.47 14.00
C LYS A 375 0.35 15.94 13.89
N GLY A 376 -0.05 15.40 12.76
CA GLY A 376 -1.39 14.89 12.51
C GLY A 376 -2.36 15.91 11.94
N ASN A 377 -1.90 17.07 11.44
CA ASN A 377 -2.78 17.96 10.71
C ASN A 377 -3.10 17.31 9.35
N ALA A 378 -4.39 17.24 9.02
CA ALA A 378 -4.89 16.76 7.75
C ALA A 378 -4.55 17.76 6.63
N LYS A 379 -3.82 17.30 5.61
CA LYS A 379 -3.54 18.10 4.42
C LYS A 379 -4.79 18.25 3.55
N TYR A 380 -4.75 19.10 2.56
CA TYR A 380 -5.91 19.49 1.74
C TYR A 380 -6.70 18.30 1.17
N ALA A 381 -6.02 17.21 0.85
CA ALA A 381 -6.63 15.96 0.40
C ALA A 381 -7.68 15.38 1.36
N LEU A 382 -7.65 15.75 2.63
CA LEU A 382 -8.49 15.20 3.70
C LEU A 382 -9.32 16.27 4.43
N TRP A 383 -9.42 17.50 3.89
CA TRP A 383 -10.18 18.55 4.56
C TRP A 383 -11.67 18.23 4.65
N ASP A 384 -12.23 17.58 3.62
CA ASP A 384 -13.64 17.20 3.61
C ASP A 384 -13.94 16.14 4.71
N GLU A 385 -13.02 15.21 4.96
CA GLU A 385 -13.14 14.22 6.04
C GLU A 385 -13.09 14.90 7.42
N VAL A 386 -12.30 15.96 7.59
CA VAL A 386 -12.30 16.76 8.82
C VAL A 386 -13.63 17.49 9.01
N ASP A 387 -14.19 18.10 7.95
CA ASP A 387 -15.49 18.78 7.99
C ASP A 387 -16.65 17.81 8.28
N GLN A 388 -16.55 16.58 7.80
CA GLN A 388 -17.51 15.50 8.07
C GLN A 388 -17.30 14.84 9.46
N GLU A 389 -16.42 15.41 10.31
CA GLU A 389 -16.10 14.91 11.63
C GLU A 389 -15.59 13.45 11.69
N VAL A 390 -15.03 12.92 10.56
CA VAL A 390 -14.49 11.54 10.47
C VAL A 390 -13.47 11.27 11.59
N PHE A 391 -12.69 12.28 11.97
CA PHE A 391 -11.64 12.18 12.99
C PHE A 391 -12.05 12.70 14.37
N LYS A 392 -13.35 12.84 14.64
CA LYS A 392 -13.85 13.35 15.91
C LYS A 392 -13.36 12.51 17.08
N GLY A 393 -12.72 13.15 18.05
CA GLY A 393 -12.15 12.48 19.23
C GLY A 393 -10.80 11.82 19.02
N LEU A 394 -10.31 11.71 17.78
CA LEU A 394 -9.00 11.14 17.47
C LEU A 394 -7.88 12.16 17.62
N LYS A 395 -6.68 11.65 17.95
CA LYS A 395 -5.49 12.46 18.18
C LYS A 395 -4.25 11.76 17.66
N ARG A 396 -3.26 12.53 17.21
CA ARG A 396 -1.88 12.07 17.01
C ARG A 396 -0.97 12.73 18.07
N GLY A 397 -0.45 11.94 18.99
CA GLY A 397 0.18 12.48 20.20
C GLY A 397 -0.81 13.25 21.05
N LYS A 398 -0.53 14.50 21.33
CA LYS A 398 -1.41 15.42 22.07
C LYS A 398 -2.35 16.21 21.17
N ASN A 399 -2.11 16.21 19.85
CA ASN A 399 -2.81 17.06 18.91
C ASN A 399 -4.09 16.42 18.41
N LYS A 400 -5.19 17.17 18.41
CA LYS A 400 -6.42 16.79 17.69
C LYS A 400 -6.15 16.88 16.19
N ILE A 401 -6.81 16.02 15.41
CA ILE A 401 -6.76 16.11 13.95
C ILE A 401 -7.48 17.39 13.52
N SER A 402 -6.76 18.25 12.81
CA SER A 402 -7.25 19.53 12.28
C SER A 402 -6.68 19.76 10.89
N LYS A 403 -7.23 20.69 10.14
CA LYS A 403 -6.74 21.04 8.81
C LYS A 403 -5.42 21.81 8.86
N THR A 404 -4.55 21.60 7.88
CA THR A 404 -3.47 22.55 7.56
C THR A 404 -4.05 23.93 7.21
N TYR A 405 -3.23 24.98 7.24
CA TYR A 405 -3.66 26.38 6.99
C TYR A 405 -4.87 26.81 7.84
N ASN A 406 -5.11 26.17 9.00
CA ASN A 406 -6.32 26.39 9.81
C ASN A 406 -7.64 26.27 9.03
N GLY A 407 -7.63 25.50 7.92
CA GLY A 407 -8.78 25.36 7.01
C GLY A 407 -9.02 26.56 6.09
N ASN A 408 -8.08 27.50 6.01
CA ASN A 408 -8.20 28.67 5.14
C ASN A 408 -7.73 28.34 3.70
N LEU A 409 -8.67 28.16 2.79
CA LEU A 409 -8.38 27.85 1.40
C LEU A 409 -7.63 28.99 0.68
N LYS A 410 -7.81 30.26 1.09
CA LYS A 410 -7.08 31.36 0.46
C LYS A 410 -5.58 31.28 0.78
N ASP A 411 -5.24 30.97 2.02
CA ASP A 411 -3.83 30.84 2.44
C ASP A 411 -3.18 29.66 1.73
N LEU A 412 -3.85 28.49 1.67
CA LEU A 412 -3.38 27.36 0.89
C LEU A 412 -3.09 27.72 -0.58
N LEU A 413 -4.01 28.47 -1.22
CA LEU A 413 -3.88 28.82 -2.63
C LEU A 413 -2.76 29.85 -2.92
N LEU A 414 -2.23 30.54 -1.90
CA LEU A 414 -1.05 31.40 -2.06
C LEU A 414 0.22 30.58 -2.31
N ASP A 415 0.28 29.36 -1.77
CA ASP A 415 1.42 28.45 -1.93
C ASP A 415 1.32 27.57 -3.19
N VAL A 416 0.25 27.74 -4.00
CA VAL A 416 0.02 26.91 -5.18
C VAL A 416 0.69 27.47 -6.42
N SER A 417 1.63 26.71 -6.96
CA SER A 417 2.38 27.05 -8.16
C SER A 417 1.76 26.50 -9.44
N ILE A 418 1.93 27.23 -10.54
CA ILE A 418 1.55 26.73 -11.87
C ILE A 418 2.67 25.84 -12.38
N PRO A 419 2.38 24.57 -12.80
CA PRO A 419 3.36 23.65 -13.35
C PRO A 419 4.21 24.27 -14.45
N ASP A 420 5.52 24.07 -14.38
CA ASP A 420 6.48 24.57 -15.36
C ASP A 420 7.52 23.50 -15.68
N VAL A 421 8.19 23.63 -16.82
CA VAL A 421 9.32 22.80 -17.22
C VAL A 421 10.53 23.73 -17.34
N LYS A 422 11.58 23.49 -16.55
CA LYS A 422 12.85 24.20 -16.77
C LYS A 422 13.39 23.88 -18.16
N LYS A 423 13.71 24.92 -18.93
CA LYS A 423 14.17 24.80 -20.32
C LYS A 423 15.60 24.24 -20.46
N ASP A 424 16.33 24.08 -19.37
CA ASP A 424 17.76 23.76 -19.37
C ASP A 424 18.08 22.35 -18.85
N ILE A 425 17.11 21.43 -18.88
CA ILE A 425 17.42 20.04 -18.54
C ILE A 425 17.86 19.32 -19.81
N THR A 426 19.17 19.26 -20.03
CA THR A 426 19.80 18.23 -20.87
C THR A 426 19.48 16.89 -20.22
N PRO A 427 18.87 15.92 -20.92
CA PRO A 427 18.66 14.59 -20.34
C PRO A 427 20.03 14.00 -19.96
N ASN A 428 20.23 13.74 -18.68
CA ASN A 428 21.34 12.88 -18.27
C ASN A 428 20.97 11.46 -18.71
N HIS A 429 21.74 10.93 -19.62
CA HIS A 429 21.70 9.55 -20.12
C HIS A 429 22.09 8.55 -19.04
#